data_b9a2d7a9537c7b150a927b8f8ef63041
#
_entry.id   b9a2d7a9537c7b150a927b8f8ef63041
#
_cell.length_a   1.000
_cell.length_b   1.000
_cell.length_c   1.000
_cell.angle_alpha   90.00
_cell.angle_beta   90.00
_cell.angle_gamma   90.00
#
_symmetry.space_group_name_H-M   'P 1'
#
loop_
_entity.id
_entity.type
_entity.pdbx_description
1 polymer ?
#
loop_
_entity_poly.entity_id
_entity_poly.type
_entity_poly.pdbx_seq_one_letter_code
_entity_poly.pdbx_strand_id
1 'polypeptide(L)'
;MQERKEAEKFFSKLFTSIQKKFKKKSNDFDRSGTCSICILIVNNHSFIINLGDSRAVIGHNQQGQKIVYQMSIDHKANRPDEKERIEKNGGYVAVEREHGLGPFRVYSKSDDGPGLAVSRSLGDVFGHTVGVSAIPEISYKLLEENDCFIIIGSDGVWDVMSSPEVVGYVFEKIEKEITWQRQRIVEELVQECRNRWELINIYKEKIILEKMSSKEKEKEGGQNKDGGGVANRPQIRQNIDDITAVICFFGVNLE
;
A
#
# COMPACT_ATOMS: atom_id res chain seq x y z
N MET A 1 16.08 -5.66 22.51
CA MET A 1 15.68 -6.97 21.92
C MET A 1 14.52 -7.64 22.65
N GLN A 2 14.45 -7.55 23.97
CA GLN A 2 13.35 -8.15 24.75
C GLN A 2 12.04 -7.38 24.55
N GLU A 3 12.08 -6.06 24.58
CA GLU A 3 10.90 -5.18 24.36
C GLU A 3 10.24 -5.45 23.02
N ARG A 4 11.02 -5.64 21.95
CA ARG A 4 10.49 -6.00 20.64
C ARG A 4 9.72 -7.32 20.67
N LYS A 5 10.28 -8.35 21.29
CA LYS A 5 9.62 -9.67 21.41
C LYS A 5 8.32 -9.60 22.22
N GLU A 6 8.30 -8.78 23.27
CA GLU A 6 7.09 -8.55 24.06
C GLU A 6 6.02 -7.82 23.26
N ALA A 7 6.40 -6.78 22.51
CA ALA A 7 5.53 -6.08 21.59
C ALA A 7 4.98 -7.03 20.51
N GLU A 8 5.83 -7.84 19.87
CA GLU A 8 5.41 -8.85 18.88
C GLU A 8 4.37 -9.80 19.46
N LYS A 9 4.59 -10.30 20.67
CA LYS A 9 3.66 -11.21 21.35
C LYS A 9 2.33 -10.55 21.69
N PHE A 10 2.39 -9.31 22.17
CA PHE A 10 1.19 -8.55 22.54
C PHE A 10 0.33 -8.23 21.31
N PHE A 11 0.92 -7.61 20.29
CA PHE A 11 0.19 -7.19 19.11
C PHE A 11 -0.29 -8.38 18.28
N SER A 12 0.47 -9.46 18.17
CA SER A 12 0.00 -10.69 17.51
C SER A 12 -1.25 -11.25 18.18
N LYS A 13 -1.30 -11.25 19.51
CA LYS A 13 -2.49 -11.69 20.26
C LYS A 13 -3.67 -10.73 20.05
N LEU A 14 -3.41 -9.42 20.10
CA LEU A 14 -4.43 -8.40 19.91
C LEU A 14 -5.09 -8.53 18.53
N PHE A 15 -4.29 -8.54 17.47
CA PHE A 15 -4.79 -8.65 16.09
C PHE A 15 -5.51 -9.97 15.82
N THR A 16 -4.98 -11.08 16.35
CA THR A 16 -5.67 -12.39 16.29
C THR A 16 -7.02 -12.34 17.01
N SER A 17 -7.11 -11.66 18.14
CA SER A 17 -8.37 -11.50 18.88
C SER A 17 -9.40 -10.66 18.10
N ILE A 18 -8.94 -9.59 17.46
CA ILE A 18 -9.78 -8.76 16.59
C ILE A 18 -10.30 -9.59 15.41
N GLN A 19 -9.42 -10.31 14.71
CA GLN A 19 -9.80 -11.17 13.59
C GLN A 19 -10.82 -12.25 13.97
N LYS A 20 -10.71 -12.83 15.16
CA LYS A 20 -11.70 -13.79 15.67
C LYS A 20 -13.08 -13.16 15.84
N LYS A 21 -13.17 -11.85 16.18
CA LYS A 21 -14.45 -11.14 16.28
C LYS A 21 -15.09 -10.94 14.90
N PHE A 22 -14.30 -10.64 13.87
CA PHE A 22 -14.81 -10.55 12.49
C PHE A 22 -15.36 -11.90 12.02
N LYS A 23 -14.65 -13.00 12.22
CA LYS A 23 -15.14 -14.35 11.89
C LYS A 23 -16.48 -14.72 12.54
N LYS A 24 -16.76 -14.21 13.75
CA LYS A 24 -18.03 -14.49 14.45
C LYS A 24 -19.21 -13.68 13.91
N LYS A 25 -18.97 -12.56 13.26
CA LYS A 25 -19.98 -11.68 12.67
C LYS A 25 -20.16 -11.92 11.17
N SER A 26 -19.86 -13.15 10.71
CA SER A 26 -19.81 -13.54 9.29
C SER A 26 -20.94 -12.98 8.44
N ASN A 27 -20.74 -12.88 7.20
CA ASN A 27 -21.39 -12.37 6.00
C ASN A 27 -20.94 -10.97 5.58
N ASP A 28 -20.80 -10.00 6.51
CA ASP A 28 -20.44 -8.61 6.15
C ASP A 28 -18.92 -8.45 5.95
N PHE A 29 -18.11 -9.34 6.55
CA PHE A 29 -16.64 -9.25 6.56
C PHE A 29 -15.93 -10.34 5.74
N ASP A 30 -16.69 -11.15 4.98
CA ASP A 30 -16.08 -12.23 4.21
C ASP A 30 -15.12 -11.73 3.13
N ARG A 31 -15.48 -10.61 2.49
CA ARG A 31 -14.72 -9.94 1.43
C ARG A 31 -14.40 -8.47 1.73
N SER A 32 -14.63 -8.02 2.95
CA SER A 32 -14.29 -6.68 3.41
C SER A 32 -13.18 -6.77 4.43
N GLY A 33 -12.14 -5.97 4.24
CA GLY A 33 -11.00 -5.95 5.13
C GLY A 33 -10.30 -4.60 5.15
N THR A 34 -9.27 -4.51 5.99
CA THR A 34 -8.48 -3.30 6.13
C THR A 34 -7.02 -3.63 6.42
N CYS A 35 -6.12 -2.83 5.86
CA CYS A 35 -4.76 -2.71 6.32
C CYS A 35 -4.73 -1.94 7.65
N SER A 36 -3.64 -2.05 8.37
CA SER A 36 -3.42 -1.29 9.61
C SER A 36 -1.94 -1.02 9.78
N ILE A 37 -1.59 0.24 9.97
CA ILE A 37 -0.25 0.63 10.38
C ILE A 37 -0.35 1.54 11.61
N CYS A 38 0.47 1.28 12.60
CA CYS A 38 0.49 2.03 13.84
C CYS A 38 1.93 2.27 14.29
N ILE A 39 2.19 3.43 14.84
CA ILE A 39 3.46 3.74 15.50
C ILE A 39 3.19 3.99 16.97
N LEU A 40 3.92 3.27 17.81
CA LEU A 40 3.98 3.50 19.24
C LEU A 40 5.36 4.04 19.60
N ILE A 41 5.40 5.24 20.15
CA ILE A 41 6.62 5.87 20.66
C ILE A 41 6.52 5.99 22.18
N VAL A 42 7.47 5.38 22.87
CA VAL A 42 7.60 5.48 24.32
C VAL A 42 9.01 5.97 24.64
N ASN A 43 9.11 7.19 25.15
CA ASN A 43 10.37 7.92 25.23
C ASN A 43 10.97 8.06 23.81
N ASN A 44 12.17 7.47 23.59
CA ASN A 44 12.82 7.40 22.28
C ASN A 44 12.76 6.01 21.62
N HIS A 45 11.98 5.08 22.16
CA HIS A 45 11.73 3.76 21.57
C HIS A 45 10.54 3.83 20.63
N SER A 46 10.74 3.59 19.36
CA SER A 46 9.67 3.54 18.35
C SER A 46 9.39 2.09 17.92
N PHE A 47 8.13 1.71 17.97
CA PHE A 47 7.63 0.41 17.47
C PHE A 47 6.65 0.69 16.34
N ILE A 48 6.86 0.07 15.19
CA ILE A 48 5.97 0.15 14.05
C ILE A 48 5.28 -1.21 13.90
N ILE A 49 3.96 -1.20 13.98
CA ILE A 49 3.08 -2.35 13.87
C ILE A 49 2.40 -2.26 12.53
N ASN A 50 2.82 -3.07 11.56
CA ASN A 50 2.31 -3.06 10.19
C ASN A 50 1.55 -4.34 9.84
N LEU A 51 0.38 -4.16 9.22
CA LEU A 51 -0.44 -5.22 8.64
C LEU A 51 -1.04 -4.71 7.31
N GLY A 52 -0.53 -5.17 6.19
CA GLY A 52 -0.93 -4.71 4.86
C GLY A 52 0.16 -3.92 4.15
N ASP A 53 -0.20 -3.06 3.22
CA ASP A 53 0.71 -2.34 2.32
C ASP A 53 0.76 -0.83 2.54
N SER A 54 0.20 -0.35 3.63
CA SER A 54 0.58 0.94 4.19
C SER A 54 2.03 0.88 4.66
N ARG A 55 2.73 2.00 4.62
CA ARG A 55 4.17 2.03 4.91
C ARG A 55 4.54 3.16 5.83
N ALA A 56 5.58 2.94 6.64
CA ALA A 56 6.21 3.93 7.49
C ALA A 56 7.69 4.08 7.16
N VAL A 57 8.15 5.32 7.11
CA VAL A 57 9.57 5.67 6.89
C VAL A 57 9.99 6.79 7.83
N ILE A 58 11.28 6.85 8.17
CA ILE A 58 11.89 7.97 8.91
C ILE A 58 12.79 8.75 7.97
N GLY A 59 12.64 10.07 7.98
CA GLY A 59 13.61 11.01 7.43
C GLY A 59 14.66 11.36 8.47
N HIS A 60 15.91 11.09 8.16
CA HIS A 60 17.08 11.31 9.01
C HIS A 60 18.05 12.26 8.30
N ASN A 61 18.60 13.22 9.03
CA ASN A 61 19.56 14.19 8.51
C ASN A 61 20.92 14.02 9.21
N GLN A 62 21.86 13.40 8.52
CA GLN A 62 23.21 13.23 9.02
C GLN A 62 24.15 14.24 8.34
N GLN A 63 24.43 15.35 9.00
CA GLN A 63 25.35 16.39 8.49
C GLN A 63 24.98 16.88 7.07
N GLY A 64 23.68 17.12 6.82
CA GLY A 64 23.17 17.53 5.51
C GLY A 64 22.84 16.41 4.56
N GLN A 65 23.27 15.17 4.84
CA GLN A 65 22.88 13.99 4.07
C GLN A 65 21.51 13.48 4.51
N LYS A 66 20.55 13.51 3.59
CA LYS A 66 19.18 13.03 3.82
C LYS A 66 19.13 11.52 3.65
N ILE A 67 18.85 10.80 4.73
CA ILE A 67 18.79 9.33 4.78
C ILE A 67 17.36 8.89 5.03
N VAL A 68 16.95 7.81 4.39
CA VAL A 68 15.64 7.17 4.56
C VAL A 68 15.79 5.88 5.32
N TYR A 69 15.17 5.78 6.49
CA TYR A 69 15.03 4.50 7.19
C TYR A 69 13.66 3.90 6.88
N GLN A 70 13.67 2.73 6.21
CA GLN A 70 12.46 1.96 5.96
C GLN A 70 12.02 1.29 7.27
N MET A 71 10.87 1.70 7.79
CA MET A 71 10.37 1.23 9.09
C MET A 71 9.34 0.11 8.98
N SER A 72 8.78 -0.12 7.79
CA SER A 72 7.92 -1.26 7.50
C SER A 72 8.18 -1.78 6.09
N ILE A 73 7.84 -3.05 5.85
CA ILE A 73 7.87 -3.66 4.53
C ILE A 73 6.44 -4.04 4.17
N ASP A 74 6.02 -3.64 2.97
CA ASP A 74 4.66 -3.90 2.49
C ASP A 74 4.37 -5.40 2.40
N HIS A 75 3.18 -5.80 2.82
CA HIS A 75 2.70 -7.16 2.69
C HIS A 75 2.03 -7.35 1.32
N LYS A 76 2.81 -7.19 0.25
CA LYS A 76 2.35 -7.46 -1.13
C LYS A 76 2.34 -8.98 -1.37
N ALA A 77 1.36 -9.44 -2.15
CA ALA A 77 1.16 -10.87 -2.41
C ALA A 77 2.36 -11.58 -3.05
N ASN A 78 3.19 -10.86 -3.80
CA ASN A 78 4.38 -11.39 -4.48
C ASN A 78 5.65 -11.36 -3.61
N ARG A 79 5.61 -10.88 -2.38
CA ARG A 79 6.73 -10.98 -1.44
C ARG A 79 7.02 -12.48 -1.19
N PRO A 80 8.26 -12.95 -1.32
CA PRO A 80 8.57 -14.38 -1.38
C PRO A 80 8.02 -15.20 -0.21
N ASP A 81 8.19 -14.73 1.02
CA ASP A 81 7.71 -15.37 2.25
C ASP A 81 6.17 -15.37 2.35
N GLU A 82 5.54 -14.29 1.92
CA GLU A 82 4.09 -14.15 1.87
C GLU A 82 3.49 -15.09 0.83
N LYS A 83 4.07 -15.12 -0.37
CA LYS A 83 3.67 -16.02 -1.47
C LYS A 83 3.80 -17.48 -1.05
N GLU A 84 4.91 -17.88 -0.45
CA GLU A 84 5.12 -19.24 0.05
C GLU A 84 4.04 -19.64 1.06
N ARG A 85 3.70 -18.73 2.00
CA ARG A 85 2.63 -18.99 2.98
C ARG A 85 1.28 -19.19 2.30
N ILE A 86 0.93 -18.34 1.31
CA ILE A 86 -0.33 -18.42 0.57
C ILE A 86 -0.42 -19.74 -0.18
N GLU A 87 0.62 -20.10 -0.92
CA GLU A 87 0.67 -21.34 -1.72
C GLU A 87 0.59 -22.61 -0.85
N LYS A 88 1.25 -22.61 0.30
CA LYS A 88 1.14 -23.69 1.31
C LYS A 88 -0.27 -23.87 1.88
N ASN A 89 -1.08 -22.81 1.90
CA ASN A 89 -2.45 -22.84 2.40
C ASN A 89 -3.50 -23.01 1.27
N GLY A 90 -3.08 -23.38 0.06
CA GLY A 90 -3.98 -23.71 -1.05
C GLY A 90 -4.42 -22.52 -1.89
N GLY A 91 -3.95 -21.30 -1.60
CA GLY A 91 -4.08 -20.15 -2.46
C GLY A 91 -3.09 -20.15 -3.62
N TYR A 92 -3.15 -19.14 -4.45
CA TYR A 92 -2.13 -18.83 -5.45
C TYR A 92 -2.02 -17.31 -5.67
N VAL A 93 -0.88 -16.89 -6.20
CA VAL A 93 -0.58 -15.48 -6.46
C VAL A 93 -0.44 -15.26 -7.97
N ALA A 94 -1.21 -14.34 -8.51
CA ALA A 94 -1.18 -13.98 -9.92
C ALA A 94 -1.38 -12.48 -10.11
N VAL A 95 -1.00 -11.98 -11.29
CA VAL A 95 -1.33 -10.61 -11.70
C VAL A 95 -2.82 -10.51 -12.00
N GLU A 96 -3.42 -9.36 -11.73
CA GLU A 96 -4.84 -9.11 -11.99
C GLU A 96 -5.26 -9.50 -13.41
N ARG A 97 -6.38 -10.26 -13.50
CA ARG A 97 -6.75 -10.99 -14.72
C ARG A 97 -7.18 -10.12 -15.89
N GLU A 98 -7.76 -8.94 -15.64
CA GLU A 98 -8.48 -8.23 -16.70
C GLU A 98 -7.61 -7.62 -17.80
N HIS A 99 -6.38 -7.19 -17.52
CA HIS A 99 -5.52 -6.62 -18.59
C HIS A 99 -4.02 -6.95 -18.43
N GLY A 100 -3.64 -7.73 -17.42
CA GLY A 100 -2.22 -8.03 -17.13
C GLY A 100 -1.42 -6.78 -16.67
N LEU A 101 -2.11 -5.74 -16.27
CA LEU A 101 -1.58 -4.42 -15.87
C LEU A 101 -2.01 -4.08 -14.44
N GLY A 102 -1.96 -5.02 -13.53
CA GLY A 102 -2.37 -4.79 -12.14
C GLY A 102 -1.32 -5.29 -11.16
N PRO A 103 -1.56 -5.07 -9.87
CA PRO A 103 -0.74 -5.66 -8.82
C PRO A 103 -0.92 -7.18 -8.78
N PHE A 104 0.05 -7.85 -8.16
CA PHE A 104 -0.14 -9.25 -7.79
C PHE A 104 -1.21 -9.37 -6.71
N ARG A 105 -2.09 -10.35 -6.88
CA ARG A 105 -3.21 -10.61 -5.97
C ARG A 105 -3.23 -12.06 -5.49
N VAL A 106 -3.80 -12.24 -4.30
CA VAL A 106 -4.08 -13.56 -3.71
C VAL A 106 -5.41 -14.06 -4.22
N TYR A 107 -5.43 -15.28 -4.74
CA TYR A 107 -6.64 -15.95 -5.24
C TYR A 107 -6.84 -17.29 -4.55
N SER A 108 -8.09 -17.74 -4.49
CA SER A 108 -8.46 -19.10 -4.14
C SER A 108 -8.65 -19.94 -5.42
N LYS A 109 -8.30 -21.21 -5.35
CA LYS A 109 -8.59 -22.16 -6.46
C LYS A 109 -10.07 -22.49 -6.56
N SER A 110 -10.83 -22.32 -5.49
CA SER A 110 -12.26 -22.64 -5.40
C SER A 110 -13.18 -21.43 -5.63
N ASP A 111 -12.61 -20.25 -5.91
CA ASP A 111 -13.40 -19.03 -6.04
C ASP A 111 -12.82 -18.13 -7.15
N ASP A 112 -13.69 -17.69 -8.05
CA ASP A 112 -13.37 -16.77 -9.16
C ASP A 112 -13.52 -15.29 -8.79
N GLY A 113 -13.70 -14.98 -7.51
CA GLY A 113 -13.85 -13.60 -7.03
C GLY A 113 -12.60 -12.73 -7.25
N PRO A 114 -12.73 -11.43 -7.08
CA PRO A 114 -11.61 -10.50 -7.20
C PRO A 114 -10.53 -10.87 -6.18
N GLY A 115 -9.31 -11.04 -6.66
CA GLY A 115 -8.18 -11.34 -5.79
C GLY A 115 -7.87 -10.20 -4.83
N LEU A 116 -7.27 -10.53 -3.69
CA LEU A 116 -6.85 -9.56 -2.68
C LEU A 116 -5.44 -9.03 -2.97
N ALA A 117 -5.26 -7.73 -3.06
CA ALA A 117 -3.98 -7.09 -3.41
C ALA A 117 -2.91 -7.24 -2.30
N VAL A 118 -3.34 -7.50 -1.07
CA VAL A 118 -2.47 -7.65 0.10
C VAL A 118 -2.45 -9.09 0.61
N SER A 119 -1.36 -9.48 1.23
CA SER A 119 -1.18 -10.81 1.84
C SER A 119 -1.48 -10.84 3.34
N ARG A 120 -1.71 -9.65 3.95
CA ARG A 120 -2.14 -9.52 5.34
C ARG A 120 -3.19 -8.42 5.49
N SER A 121 -4.25 -8.73 6.24
CA SER A 121 -5.34 -7.79 6.54
C SER A 121 -6.12 -8.22 7.80
N LEU A 122 -6.93 -7.32 8.32
CA LEU A 122 -8.03 -7.60 9.23
C LEU A 122 -9.34 -7.67 8.43
N GLY A 123 -10.27 -8.52 8.81
CA GLY A 123 -11.44 -8.83 7.99
C GLY A 123 -11.08 -9.87 6.93
N ASP A 124 -11.48 -9.68 5.69
CA ASP A 124 -11.18 -10.55 4.54
C ASP A 124 -11.22 -12.04 4.89
N VAL A 125 -12.27 -12.46 5.61
CA VAL A 125 -12.35 -13.78 6.26
C VAL A 125 -12.13 -14.90 5.27
N PHE A 126 -12.62 -14.73 4.04
CA PHE A 126 -12.38 -15.68 2.96
C PHE A 126 -10.90 -15.79 2.58
N GLY A 127 -10.18 -14.66 2.48
CA GLY A 127 -8.74 -14.63 2.19
C GLY A 127 -7.91 -15.40 3.22
N HIS A 128 -8.35 -15.36 4.49
CA HIS A 128 -7.68 -16.12 5.55
C HIS A 128 -7.80 -17.65 5.41
N THR A 129 -8.73 -18.16 4.62
CA THR A 129 -8.82 -19.59 4.32
C THR A 129 -7.74 -20.06 3.36
N VAL A 130 -7.14 -19.14 2.62
CA VAL A 130 -6.09 -19.41 1.62
C VAL A 130 -4.75 -18.75 1.97
N GLY A 131 -4.54 -18.44 3.23
CA GLY A 131 -3.23 -18.05 3.72
C GLY A 131 -3.01 -16.55 3.93
N VAL A 132 -4.01 -15.68 3.74
CA VAL A 132 -3.93 -14.29 4.22
C VAL A 132 -3.79 -14.29 5.74
N SER A 133 -2.98 -13.40 6.31
CA SER A 133 -2.65 -13.39 7.74
C SER A 133 -3.13 -12.11 8.43
N ALA A 134 -3.62 -12.24 9.66
CA ALA A 134 -3.90 -11.11 10.55
C ALA A 134 -2.76 -10.85 11.54
N ILE A 135 -1.61 -11.50 11.39
CA ILE A 135 -0.46 -11.30 12.28
C ILE A 135 0.38 -10.13 11.73
N PRO A 136 0.52 -9.03 12.48
CA PRO A 136 1.31 -7.90 12.04
C PRO A 136 2.81 -8.21 12.09
N GLU A 137 3.59 -7.51 11.27
CA GLU A 137 5.04 -7.38 11.47
C GLU A 137 5.34 -6.18 12.35
N ILE A 138 6.36 -6.34 13.20
CA ILE A 138 6.76 -5.30 14.13
C ILE A 138 8.24 -5.00 13.92
N SER A 139 8.51 -3.75 13.59
CA SER A 139 9.88 -3.22 13.58
C SER A 139 10.09 -2.27 14.75
N TYR A 140 11.34 -2.09 15.08
CA TYR A 140 11.78 -1.29 16.22
C TYR A 140 12.99 -0.45 15.81
N LYS A 141 12.98 0.82 16.24
CA LYS A 141 14.13 1.71 16.16
C LYS A 141 14.21 2.57 17.41
N LEU A 142 15.41 2.71 17.96
CA LEU A 142 15.71 3.75 18.93
C LEU A 142 15.84 5.07 18.14
N LEU A 143 15.02 6.05 18.48
CA LEU A 143 15.07 7.36 17.82
C LEU A 143 16.32 8.13 18.26
N GLU A 144 16.97 8.77 17.31
CA GLU A 144 18.21 9.54 17.47
C GLU A 144 17.91 11.03 17.22
N GLU A 145 18.80 11.92 17.68
CA GLU A 145 18.65 13.39 17.50
C GLU A 145 18.51 13.79 16.03
N ASN A 146 19.16 13.07 15.13
CA ASN A 146 19.13 13.33 13.69
C ASN A 146 17.90 12.74 12.98
N ASP A 147 17.03 12.00 13.67
CA ASP A 147 15.73 11.59 13.14
C ASP A 147 14.79 12.81 13.14
N CYS A 148 14.43 13.30 11.96
CA CYS A 148 13.74 14.57 11.82
C CYS A 148 12.22 14.43 11.86
N PHE A 149 11.73 13.38 11.21
CA PHE A 149 10.31 13.10 11.11
C PHE A 149 10.05 11.63 10.75
N ILE A 150 8.84 11.18 11.04
CA ILE A 150 8.32 9.90 10.59
C ILE A 150 7.09 10.14 9.71
N ILE A 151 7.00 9.42 8.61
CA ILE A 151 5.87 9.48 7.68
C ILE A 151 5.18 8.14 7.66
N ILE A 152 3.85 8.15 7.80
CA ILE A 152 2.97 7.01 7.55
C ILE A 152 2.10 7.36 6.36
N GLY A 153 1.96 6.46 5.40
CA GLY A 153 1.06 6.63 4.27
C GLY A 153 0.35 5.35 3.89
N SER A 154 -0.82 5.50 3.27
CA SER A 154 -1.49 4.41 2.55
C SER A 154 -0.77 4.14 1.22
N ASP A 155 -1.15 3.05 0.54
CA ASP A 155 -0.71 2.72 -0.81
C ASP A 155 -0.97 3.85 -1.82
N GLY A 156 -2.02 4.67 -1.61
CA GLY A 156 -2.25 5.88 -2.40
C GLY A 156 -1.08 6.86 -2.46
N VAL A 157 -0.17 6.82 -1.47
CA VAL A 157 1.11 7.55 -1.48
C VAL A 157 2.20 6.70 -2.13
N TRP A 158 2.35 5.46 -1.67
CA TRP A 158 3.53 4.64 -1.96
C TRP A 158 3.54 3.99 -3.34
N ASP A 159 2.38 3.87 -3.98
CA ASP A 159 2.27 3.37 -5.35
C ASP A 159 2.64 4.43 -6.40
N VAL A 160 2.68 5.72 -6.01
CA VAL A 160 3.02 6.84 -6.93
C VAL A 160 4.31 7.57 -6.57
N MET A 161 4.82 7.38 -5.34
CA MET A 161 6.08 7.97 -4.89
C MET A 161 6.89 6.94 -4.10
N SER A 162 8.16 6.80 -4.44
CA SER A 162 9.09 5.96 -3.66
C SER A 162 9.40 6.60 -2.29
N SER A 163 9.84 5.78 -1.33
CA SER A 163 10.24 6.27 0.00
C SER A 163 11.30 7.39 -0.06
N PRO A 164 12.34 7.32 -0.91
CA PRO A 164 13.29 8.43 -1.07
C PRO A 164 12.66 9.70 -1.64
N GLU A 165 11.73 9.59 -2.60
CA GLU A 165 11.03 10.76 -3.16
C GLU A 165 10.18 11.47 -2.11
N VAL A 166 9.39 10.72 -1.32
CA VAL A 166 8.55 11.28 -0.27
C VAL A 166 9.40 11.97 0.79
N VAL A 167 10.45 11.32 1.27
CA VAL A 167 11.34 11.89 2.29
C VAL A 167 12.08 13.12 1.75
N GLY A 168 12.59 13.05 0.51
CA GLY A 168 13.23 14.18 -0.17
C GLY A 168 12.29 15.36 -0.32
N TYR A 169 11.04 15.11 -0.72
CA TYR A 169 9.99 16.11 -0.85
C TYR A 169 9.73 16.84 0.48
N VAL A 170 9.59 16.09 1.58
CA VAL A 170 9.35 16.68 2.90
C VAL A 170 10.54 17.50 3.37
N PHE A 171 11.78 17.03 3.19
CA PHE A 171 12.97 17.82 3.52
C PHE A 171 13.04 19.12 2.70
N GLU A 172 12.79 19.07 1.39
CA GLU A 172 12.80 20.25 0.53
C GLU A 172 11.78 21.30 1.00
N LYS A 173 10.60 20.87 1.42
CA LYS A 173 9.56 21.76 1.94
C LYS A 173 9.96 22.36 3.27
N ILE A 174 10.53 21.58 4.19
CA ILE A 174 11.02 22.06 5.49
C ILE A 174 12.10 23.14 5.29
N GLU A 175 13.02 22.96 4.36
CA GLU A 175 14.11 23.89 4.08
C GLU A 175 13.63 25.20 3.43
N LYS A 176 12.56 25.16 2.64
CA LYS A 176 11.99 26.32 1.95
C LYS A 176 11.03 27.13 2.82
N GLU A 177 10.38 26.49 3.79
CA GLU A 177 9.38 27.14 4.62
C GLU A 177 9.99 27.63 5.94
N ILE A 178 10.23 28.94 6.03
CA ILE A 178 10.76 29.66 7.21
C ILE A 178 9.70 29.69 8.35
N THR A 179 8.45 29.34 8.12
CA THR A 179 7.35 29.47 9.09
C THR A 179 6.48 28.21 9.22
N TRP A 180 6.32 27.75 10.42
CA TRP A 180 5.33 26.93 11.19
C TRP A 180 4.16 26.21 10.48
N GLN A 181 4.09 26.12 9.14
CA GLN A 181 2.97 25.48 8.42
C GLN A 181 3.23 24.01 8.09
N ARG A 182 3.66 23.23 9.07
CA ARG A 182 3.91 21.76 8.88
C ARG A 182 2.69 21.01 8.34
N GLN A 183 1.48 21.45 8.67
CA GLN A 183 0.25 20.88 8.11
C GLN A 183 0.19 21.04 6.59
N ARG A 184 0.61 22.17 6.05
CA ARG A 184 0.63 22.44 4.62
C ARG A 184 1.54 21.47 3.84
N ILE A 185 2.65 21.04 4.46
CA ILE A 185 3.55 20.05 3.84
C ILE A 185 2.80 18.73 3.56
N VAL A 186 1.95 18.29 4.49
CA VAL A 186 1.15 17.08 4.32
C VAL A 186 0.10 17.27 3.22
N GLU A 187 -0.60 18.39 3.21
CA GLU A 187 -1.60 18.74 2.19
C GLU A 187 -0.99 18.80 0.78
N GLU A 188 0.17 19.43 0.66
CA GLU A 188 0.91 19.51 -0.61
C GLU A 188 1.44 18.14 -1.05
N LEU A 189 1.90 17.29 -0.14
CA LEU A 189 2.30 15.92 -0.44
C LEU A 189 1.12 15.11 -0.98
N VAL A 190 -0.03 15.18 -0.34
CA VAL A 190 -1.26 14.50 -0.79
C VAL A 190 -1.69 15.02 -2.16
N GLN A 191 -1.59 16.33 -2.42
CA GLN A 191 -1.91 16.89 -3.73
C GLN A 191 -0.93 16.42 -4.80
N GLU A 192 0.36 16.34 -4.50
CA GLU A 192 1.36 15.78 -5.43
C GLU A 192 1.06 14.32 -5.77
N CYS A 193 0.71 13.49 -4.78
CA CYS A 193 0.30 12.12 -5.01
C CYS A 193 -0.94 12.05 -5.92
N ARG A 194 -1.93 12.91 -5.70
CA ARG A 194 -3.13 12.98 -6.55
C ARG A 194 -2.79 13.33 -8.00
N ASN A 195 -1.94 14.32 -8.21
CA ASN A 195 -1.51 14.71 -9.55
C ASN A 195 -0.81 13.55 -10.28
N ARG A 196 0.03 12.78 -9.57
CA ARG A 196 0.70 11.60 -10.13
C ARG A 196 -0.29 10.48 -10.47
N TRP A 197 -1.29 10.24 -9.63
CA TRP A 197 -2.35 9.26 -9.91
C TRP A 197 -3.15 9.64 -11.18
N GLU A 198 -3.48 10.91 -11.37
CA GLU A 198 -4.16 11.40 -12.58
C GLU A 198 -3.32 11.10 -13.83
N LEU A 199 -2.02 11.39 -13.79
CA LEU A 199 -1.12 11.09 -14.91
C LEU A 199 -1.03 9.58 -15.21
N ILE A 200 -0.94 8.74 -14.18
CA ILE A 200 -0.91 7.28 -14.32
C ILE A 200 -2.21 6.78 -14.96
N ASN A 201 -3.36 7.31 -14.55
CA ASN A 201 -4.65 6.92 -15.10
C ASN A 201 -4.77 7.29 -16.58
N ILE A 202 -4.36 8.51 -16.96
CA ILE A 202 -4.32 8.94 -18.36
C ILE A 202 -3.42 7.99 -19.19
N TYR A 203 -2.27 7.63 -18.66
CA TYR A 203 -1.35 6.71 -19.34
C TYR A 203 -1.92 5.30 -19.50
N LYS A 204 -2.56 4.77 -18.47
CA LYS A 204 -3.24 3.45 -18.51
C LYS A 204 -4.36 3.46 -19.55
N GLU A 205 -5.18 4.51 -19.60
CA GLU A 205 -6.24 4.67 -20.62
C GLU A 205 -5.66 4.60 -22.03
N LYS A 206 -4.58 5.32 -22.29
CA LYS A 206 -3.92 5.31 -23.58
C LYS A 206 -3.46 3.92 -23.99
N ILE A 207 -2.81 3.17 -23.09
CA ILE A 207 -2.36 1.80 -23.37
C ILE A 207 -3.53 0.86 -23.67
N ILE A 208 -4.63 0.98 -22.94
CA ILE A 208 -5.81 0.14 -23.15
C ILE A 208 -6.42 0.44 -24.53
N LEU A 209 -6.57 1.71 -24.91
CA LEU A 209 -7.07 2.10 -26.22
C LEU A 209 -6.18 1.61 -27.36
N GLU A 210 -4.85 1.69 -27.22
CA GLU A 210 -3.90 1.15 -28.19
C GLU A 210 -4.02 -0.36 -28.35
N LYS A 211 -4.15 -1.10 -27.26
CA LYS A 211 -4.34 -2.57 -27.30
C LYS A 211 -5.67 -2.98 -27.92
N MET A 212 -6.74 -2.21 -27.71
CA MET A 212 -8.04 -2.46 -28.32
C MET A 212 -8.00 -2.23 -29.82
N SER A 213 -7.43 -1.12 -30.27
CA SER A 213 -7.29 -0.80 -31.70
C SER A 213 -6.43 -1.82 -32.46
N SER A 214 -5.42 -2.39 -31.80
CA SER A 214 -4.60 -3.46 -32.38
C SER A 214 -5.37 -4.76 -32.55
N LYS A 215 -6.21 -5.15 -31.58
CA LYS A 215 -7.05 -6.34 -31.64
C LYS A 215 -8.18 -6.23 -32.69
N GLU A 216 -8.70 -5.02 -32.91
CA GLU A 216 -9.70 -4.77 -33.96
C GLU A 216 -9.08 -4.95 -35.35
N LYS A 217 -7.88 -4.43 -35.59
CA LYS A 217 -7.15 -4.60 -36.85
C LYS A 217 -6.79 -6.08 -37.15
N GLU A 218 -6.47 -6.87 -36.14
CA GLU A 218 -6.23 -8.31 -36.30
C GLU A 218 -7.51 -9.09 -36.67
N LYS A 219 -8.69 -8.63 -36.21
CA LYS A 219 -9.98 -9.23 -36.57
C LYS A 219 -10.48 -8.83 -37.96
N GLU A 220 -10.19 -7.62 -38.41
CA GLU A 220 -10.55 -7.14 -39.76
C GLU A 220 -9.70 -7.78 -40.87
N GLY A 221 -8.49 -8.27 -40.57
CA GLY A 221 -7.66 -9.05 -41.50
C GLY A 221 -8.18 -10.45 -41.83
N GLY A 222 -9.23 -10.94 -41.16
CA GLY A 222 -9.89 -12.23 -41.34
C GLY A 222 -11.37 -12.08 -41.67
N GLN A 223 -11.68 -11.93 -42.99
CA GLN A 223 -13.01 -12.04 -43.65
C GLN A 223 -14.17 -11.14 -43.14
N ASN A 224 -14.69 -10.35 -44.11
CA ASN A 224 -15.96 -9.63 -44.09
C ASN A 224 -17.13 -10.37 -43.48
N LYS A 225 -17.88 -9.71 -42.57
CA LYS A 225 -19.35 -9.64 -42.63
C LYS A 225 -19.92 -8.53 -41.73
N ASP A 226 -20.91 -7.87 -42.32
CA ASP A 226 -21.73 -6.78 -41.84
C ASP A 226 -22.17 -6.84 -40.39
N GLY A 227 -22.12 -5.71 -39.70
CA GLY A 227 -22.77 -5.48 -38.43
C GLY A 227 -22.22 -4.22 -37.75
N GLY A 228 -22.74 -3.04 -38.11
CA GLY A 228 -22.45 -1.79 -37.43
C GLY A 228 -22.92 -1.78 -35.97
N GLY A 229 -22.13 -2.32 -35.11
CA GLY A 229 -22.25 -2.17 -33.67
C GLY A 229 -21.36 -1.04 -33.21
N VAL A 230 -21.95 0.04 -32.67
CA VAL A 230 -21.21 1.08 -31.96
C VAL A 230 -20.44 0.40 -30.84
N ALA A 231 -19.13 0.28 -30.99
CA ALA A 231 -18.26 -0.27 -29.96
C ALA A 231 -18.44 0.60 -28.71
N ASN A 232 -19.07 0.05 -27.69
CA ASN A 232 -19.13 0.68 -26.38
C ASN A 232 -17.69 0.91 -25.91
N ARG A 233 -17.25 2.16 -25.89
CA ARG A 233 -15.98 2.53 -25.27
C ARG A 233 -16.03 2.06 -23.82
N PRO A 234 -15.05 1.25 -23.37
CA PRO A 234 -15.01 0.87 -21.98
C PRO A 234 -14.94 2.13 -21.14
N GLN A 235 -15.88 2.29 -20.20
CA GLN A 235 -15.75 3.30 -19.17
C GLN A 235 -14.61 2.86 -18.26
N ILE A 236 -13.43 3.38 -18.51
CA ILE A 236 -12.29 3.18 -17.60
C ILE A 236 -12.62 4.03 -16.38
N ARG A 237 -12.95 3.38 -15.27
CA ARG A 237 -13.11 4.08 -14.00
C ARG A 237 -11.76 4.70 -13.66
N GLN A 238 -11.73 6.02 -13.56
CA GLN A 238 -10.60 6.74 -12.97
C GLN A 238 -10.61 6.45 -11.47
N ASN A 239 -9.93 5.40 -11.05
CA ASN A 239 -9.75 5.12 -9.64
C ASN A 239 -8.49 5.83 -9.16
N ILE A 240 -8.67 7.01 -8.56
CA ILE A 240 -7.67 7.58 -7.66
C ILE A 240 -7.88 6.86 -6.34
N ASP A 241 -6.82 6.24 -5.83
CA ASP A 241 -6.85 5.55 -4.55
C ASP A 241 -7.00 6.52 -3.38
N ASP A 242 -7.48 6.02 -2.24
CA ASP A 242 -7.58 6.81 -1.02
C ASP A 242 -6.18 7.19 -0.53
N ILE A 243 -5.86 8.48 -0.64
CA ILE A 243 -4.54 9.01 -0.28
C ILE A 243 -4.58 9.51 1.16
N THR A 244 -3.93 8.78 2.04
CA THR A 244 -3.76 9.18 3.45
C THR A 244 -2.29 9.29 3.78
N ALA A 245 -1.90 10.41 4.40
CA ALA A 245 -0.56 10.62 4.91
C ALA A 245 -0.60 11.27 6.29
N VAL A 246 0.28 10.84 7.17
CA VAL A 246 0.53 11.44 8.48
C VAL A 246 2.02 11.68 8.61
N ILE A 247 2.41 12.88 9.01
CA ILE A 247 3.81 13.23 9.30
C ILE A 247 3.90 13.66 10.76
N CYS A 248 4.71 12.95 11.52
CA CYS A 248 5.07 13.34 12.88
C CYS A 248 6.49 13.89 12.87
N PHE A 249 6.62 15.18 13.15
CA PHE A 249 7.92 15.84 13.25
C PHE A 249 8.48 15.65 14.67
N PHE A 250 9.72 15.24 14.77
CA PHE A 250 10.43 15.23 16.04
C PHE A 250 10.93 16.66 16.32
N GLY A 251 11.08 17.01 17.61
CA GLY A 251 11.47 18.36 18.00
C GLY A 251 12.94 18.66 17.67
N VAL A 252 13.24 18.75 16.38
CA VAL A 252 14.57 19.12 15.89
C VAL A 252 14.61 20.64 15.81
N ASN A 253 15.54 21.27 16.51
CA ASN A 253 16.02 22.59 16.15
C ASN A 253 16.72 22.43 14.79
N LEU A 254 16.02 22.79 13.72
CA LEU A 254 16.61 22.96 12.40
C LEU A 254 17.33 24.32 12.42
N GLU A 255 18.47 24.40 13.12
CA GLU A 255 19.45 25.47 12.95
C GLU A 255 20.39 25.15 11.78
#